data_aced24eba354e036852d18994ff20f01
#
_entry.id   aced24eba354e036852d18994ff20f01
#
_cell.length_a   1.000
_cell.length_b   1.000
_cell.length_c   1.000
_cell.angle_alpha   90.00
_cell.angle_beta   90.00
_cell.angle_gamma   90.00
#
_symmetry.space_group_name_H-M   'P 1'
#
loop_
_entity.id
_entity.type
_entity.pdbx_description
1 polymer ?
#
loop_
_entity_poly.entity_id
_entity_poly.type
_entity_poly.pdbx_seq_one_letter_code
_entity_poly.pdbx_strand_id
1 'polypeptide(L)'
;MAASAPLSQLPAWLTEGTWTRDELIAIIREHITTVVGHYRGRVAAWDVVNEGVGDDGSLRDTIWLRGIGPEYIDMAFRWAHEADPDALLFYNDYAGEGLGTKSDAIYALVQGLLERGVPINGVGLQMHVSLRWSPQPQDVAANM
;
A
#
# COMPACT_ATOMS: atom_id res chain seq x y z
N MET A 1 -6.89 -4.64 2.61
CA MET A 1 -6.19 -5.70 1.84
C MET A 1 -4.75 -5.26 1.69
N ALA A 2 -3.77 -6.04 2.09
CA ALA A 2 -2.39 -5.54 2.17
C ALA A 2 -1.51 -6.21 1.10
N ALA A 3 -1.25 -5.50 0.01
CA ALA A 3 -0.24 -5.92 -0.98
C ALA A 3 1.21 -5.83 -0.46
N SER A 4 1.44 -5.31 0.76
CA SER A 4 2.78 -5.16 1.37
C SER A 4 2.88 -5.71 2.78
N ALA A 5 2.07 -6.73 3.12
CA ALA A 5 2.15 -7.38 4.43
C ALA A 5 3.58 -7.85 4.74
N PRO A 6 4.06 -7.74 6.00
CA PRO A 6 5.31 -8.35 6.44
C PRO A 6 5.35 -9.84 6.08
N LEU A 7 6.54 -10.39 5.79
CA LEU A 7 6.70 -11.80 5.42
C LEU A 7 6.01 -12.76 6.40
N SER A 8 5.96 -12.41 7.69
CA SER A 8 5.28 -13.20 8.73
C SER A 8 3.74 -13.25 8.59
N GLN A 9 3.14 -12.40 7.77
CA GLN A 9 1.69 -12.37 7.52
C GLN A 9 1.31 -12.97 6.17
N LEU A 10 2.29 -13.35 5.36
CA LEU A 10 2.07 -14.06 4.11
C LEU A 10 2.02 -15.57 4.32
N PRO A 11 1.26 -16.32 3.53
CA PRO A 11 1.19 -17.78 3.66
C PRO A 11 2.55 -18.42 3.32
N ALA A 12 2.90 -19.50 4.04
CA ALA A 12 4.18 -20.17 3.91
C ALA A 12 4.47 -20.62 2.46
N TRP A 13 3.46 -21.11 1.74
CA TRP A 13 3.65 -21.54 0.34
C TRP A 13 4.17 -20.40 -0.55
N LEU A 14 3.80 -19.14 -0.25
CA LEU A 14 4.27 -17.99 -1.01
C LEU A 14 5.69 -17.58 -0.61
N THR A 15 6.00 -17.60 0.68
CA THR A 15 7.30 -17.14 1.20
C THR A 15 8.42 -18.17 1.04
N GLU A 16 8.10 -19.45 1.00
CA GLU A 16 9.03 -20.56 0.84
C GLU A 16 9.17 -21.04 -0.62
N GLY A 17 8.26 -20.58 -1.50
CA GLY A 17 8.28 -20.90 -2.92
C GLY A 17 9.37 -20.14 -3.68
N THR A 18 9.70 -20.66 -4.86
CA THR A 18 10.52 -19.96 -5.86
C THR A 18 9.62 -19.56 -7.02
N TRP A 19 9.55 -18.26 -7.27
CA TRP A 19 8.61 -17.69 -8.22
C TRP A 19 9.32 -16.85 -9.27
N THR A 20 8.87 -16.99 -10.50
CA THR A 20 9.20 -16.04 -11.57
C THR A 20 8.43 -14.73 -11.36
N ARG A 21 8.88 -13.66 -12.03
CA ARG A 21 8.16 -12.38 -12.03
C ARG A 21 6.70 -12.51 -12.48
N ASP A 22 6.46 -13.26 -13.55
CA ASP A 22 5.11 -13.43 -14.11
C ASP A 22 4.20 -14.23 -13.18
N GLU A 23 4.71 -15.21 -12.48
CA GLU A 23 3.96 -15.96 -11.47
C GLU A 23 3.60 -15.07 -10.28
N LEU A 24 4.51 -14.24 -9.79
CA LEU A 24 4.21 -13.28 -8.72
C LEU A 24 3.15 -12.25 -9.15
N ILE A 25 3.23 -11.77 -10.39
CA ILE A 25 2.20 -10.89 -10.96
C ILE A 25 0.85 -11.59 -11.01
N ALA A 26 0.80 -12.84 -11.45
CA ALA A 26 -0.44 -13.62 -11.50
C ALA A 26 -1.03 -13.84 -10.10
N ILE A 27 -0.20 -14.21 -9.13
CA ILE A 27 -0.61 -14.46 -7.73
C ILE A 27 -1.23 -13.21 -7.10
N ILE A 28 -0.53 -12.06 -7.17
CA ILE A 28 -1.04 -10.83 -6.54
C ILE A 28 -2.28 -10.30 -7.27
N ARG A 29 -2.33 -10.42 -8.60
CA ARG A 29 -3.50 -10.03 -9.39
C ARG A 29 -4.72 -10.87 -9.05
N GLU A 30 -4.58 -12.19 -9.01
CA GLU A 30 -5.66 -13.11 -8.64
C GLU A 30 -6.19 -12.81 -7.24
N HIS A 31 -5.30 -12.60 -6.28
CA HIS A 31 -5.68 -12.24 -4.91
C HIS A 31 -6.52 -10.95 -4.88
N ILE A 32 -6.01 -9.88 -5.51
CA ILE A 32 -6.69 -8.58 -5.54
C ILE A 32 -8.05 -8.69 -6.21
N THR A 33 -8.10 -9.24 -7.42
CA THR A 33 -9.35 -9.32 -8.19
C THR A 33 -10.40 -10.21 -7.51
N THR A 34 -9.96 -11.29 -6.87
CA THR A 34 -10.86 -12.19 -6.13
C THR A 34 -11.42 -11.52 -4.90
N VAL A 35 -10.56 -10.91 -4.06
CA VAL A 35 -11.01 -10.30 -2.80
C VAL A 35 -11.85 -9.06 -3.06
N VAL A 36 -11.38 -8.12 -3.86
CA VAL A 36 -12.12 -6.88 -4.17
C VAL A 36 -13.41 -7.22 -4.90
N GLY A 37 -13.37 -8.11 -5.91
CA GLY A 37 -14.54 -8.53 -6.65
C GLY A 37 -15.59 -9.22 -5.80
N HIS A 38 -15.18 -10.05 -4.82
CA HIS A 38 -16.11 -10.69 -3.88
C HIS A 38 -16.92 -9.66 -3.05
N TYR A 39 -16.29 -8.53 -2.69
CA TYR A 39 -16.94 -7.48 -1.89
C TYR A 39 -17.42 -6.28 -2.72
N ARG A 40 -17.41 -6.37 -4.04
CA ARG A 40 -17.81 -5.30 -4.94
C ARG A 40 -19.16 -4.69 -4.54
N GLY A 41 -19.20 -3.37 -4.43
CA GLY A 41 -20.39 -2.61 -4.04
C GLY A 41 -20.83 -2.77 -2.58
N ARG A 42 -20.04 -3.48 -1.74
CA ARG A 42 -20.32 -3.69 -0.32
C ARG A 42 -19.29 -3.04 0.60
N VAL A 43 -18.15 -2.63 0.07
CA VAL A 43 -17.07 -1.97 0.78
C VAL A 43 -16.89 -0.57 0.19
N ALA A 44 -16.88 0.44 1.04
CA ALA A 44 -16.77 1.84 0.60
C ALA A 44 -15.33 2.21 0.19
N ALA A 45 -14.33 1.58 0.82
CA ALA A 45 -12.92 1.89 0.59
C ALA A 45 -12.00 0.69 0.86
N TRP A 46 -10.86 0.65 0.17
CA TRP A 46 -9.82 -0.36 0.32
C TRP A 46 -8.47 0.28 0.62
N ASP A 47 -7.78 -0.22 1.63
CA ASP A 47 -6.34 -0.04 1.76
C ASP A 47 -5.67 -1.02 0.80
N VAL A 48 -5.36 -0.57 -0.40
CA VAL A 48 -4.83 -1.41 -1.49
C VAL A 48 -3.40 -1.84 -1.17
N VAL A 49 -2.56 -0.87 -0.79
CA VAL A 49 -1.19 -1.09 -0.34
C VAL A 49 -1.05 -0.57 1.08
N ASN A 50 -0.55 -1.42 1.97
CA ASN A 50 -0.34 -1.09 3.37
C ASN A 50 1.15 -1.17 3.70
N GLU A 51 1.70 -0.10 4.31
CA GLU A 51 3.08 -0.06 4.82
C GLU A 51 4.14 -0.36 3.75
N GLY A 52 3.99 0.21 2.57
CA GLY A 52 4.91 0.01 1.45
C GLY A 52 6.23 0.78 1.56
N VAL A 53 6.31 1.77 2.48
CA VAL A 53 7.49 2.59 2.73
C VAL A 53 8.12 2.21 4.07
N GLY A 54 9.44 2.03 4.07
CA GLY A 54 10.23 1.78 5.28
C GLY A 54 10.49 3.05 6.09
N ASP A 55 10.98 2.90 7.32
CA ASP A 55 11.25 4.04 8.21
C ASP A 55 12.40 4.92 7.72
N ASP A 56 13.25 4.40 6.85
CA ASP A 56 14.32 5.12 6.16
C ASP A 56 13.88 5.85 4.89
N GLY A 57 12.60 5.76 4.53
CA GLY A 57 12.02 6.36 3.32
C GLY A 57 12.19 5.52 2.05
N SER A 58 12.86 4.37 2.10
CA SER A 58 12.92 3.44 0.98
C SER A 58 11.64 2.61 0.84
N LEU A 59 11.38 2.02 -0.33
CA LEU A 59 10.33 1.03 -0.44
C LEU A 59 10.67 -0.19 0.42
N ARG A 60 9.68 -0.67 1.17
CA ARG A 60 9.84 -1.83 2.04
C ARG A 60 10.24 -3.07 1.24
N ASP A 61 11.26 -3.79 1.73
CA ASP A 61 11.75 -5.02 1.12
C ASP A 61 10.73 -6.16 1.26
N THR A 62 9.90 -6.33 0.25
CA THR A 62 8.86 -7.36 0.17
C THR A 62 9.16 -8.35 -0.96
N ILE A 63 8.49 -9.50 -0.95
CA ILE A 63 8.56 -10.46 -2.06
C ILE A 63 8.11 -9.82 -3.39
N TRP A 64 7.17 -8.89 -3.33
CA TRP A 64 6.65 -8.17 -4.49
C TRP A 64 7.69 -7.20 -5.06
N LEU A 65 8.34 -6.40 -4.19
CA LEU A 65 9.39 -5.49 -4.62
C LEU A 65 10.57 -6.23 -5.24
N ARG A 66 11.02 -7.33 -4.58
CA ARG A 66 12.15 -8.12 -5.09
C ARG A 66 11.86 -8.84 -6.39
N GLY A 67 10.65 -9.38 -6.53
CA GLY A 67 10.32 -10.25 -7.65
C GLY A 67 9.63 -9.55 -8.82
N ILE A 68 8.92 -8.46 -8.58
CA ILE A 68 8.20 -7.70 -9.62
C ILE A 68 8.92 -6.37 -9.92
N GLY A 69 9.35 -5.66 -8.89
CA GLY A 69 9.81 -4.29 -8.96
C GLY A 69 8.79 -3.31 -8.36
N PRO A 70 9.14 -2.00 -8.26
CA PRO A 70 8.29 -0.99 -7.62
C PRO A 70 6.92 -0.82 -8.29
N GLU A 71 6.80 -1.19 -9.56
CA GLU A 71 5.55 -1.13 -10.31
C GLU A 71 4.45 -2.05 -9.79
N TYR A 72 4.74 -2.97 -8.84
CA TYR A 72 3.69 -3.78 -8.20
C TYR A 72 2.63 -2.92 -7.52
N ILE A 73 3.02 -1.73 -7.03
CA ILE A 73 2.11 -0.77 -6.39
C ILE A 73 1.11 -0.23 -7.43
N ASP A 74 1.60 0.26 -8.56
CA ASP A 74 0.78 0.77 -9.65
C ASP A 74 -0.22 -0.30 -10.14
N MET A 75 0.27 -1.52 -10.33
CA MET A 75 -0.54 -2.67 -10.76
C MET A 75 -1.62 -2.99 -9.74
N ALA A 76 -1.30 -3.02 -8.45
CA ALA A 76 -2.25 -3.32 -7.38
C ALA A 76 -3.44 -2.36 -7.39
N PHE A 77 -3.19 -1.05 -7.49
CA PHE A 77 -4.24 -0.03 -7.57
C PHE A 77 -5.10 -0.19 -8.82
N ARG A 78 -4.48 -0.42 -9.99
CA ARG A 78 -5.23 -0.62 -11.24
C ARG A 78 -6.15 -1.84 -11.19
N TRP A 79 -5.67 -2.97 -10.68
CA TRP A 79 -6.49 -4.18 -10.54
C TRP A 79 -7.59 -4.04 -9.50
N ALA A 80 -7.33 -3.32 -8.40
CA ALA A 80 -8.37 -3.02 -7.42
C ALA A 80 -9.48 -2.16 -8.03
N HIS A 81 -9.13 -1.13 -8.79
CA HIS A 81 -10.09 -0.30 -9.51
C HIS A 81 -10.86 -1.07 -10.59
N GLU A 82 -10.19 -1.93 -11.35
CA GLU A 82 -10.86 -2.82 -12.34
C GLU A 82 -11.90 -3.73 -11.66
N ALA A 83 -11.57 -4.25 -10.47
CA ALA A 83 -12.45 -5.16 -9.74
C ALA A 83 -13.65 -4.45 -9.08
N ASP A 84 -13.45 -3.24 -8.53
CA ASP A 84 -14.52 -2.39 -7.96
C ASP A 84 -14.25 -0.91 -8.27
N PRO A 85 -14.78 -0.39 -9.40
CA PRO A 85 -14.55 1.00 -9.81
C PRO A 85 -15.18 2.05 -8.90
N ASP A 86 -16.16 1.67 -8.08
CA ASP A 86 -16.91 2.58 -7.21
C ASP A 86 -16.28 2.71 -5.81
N ALA A 87 -15.39 1.80 -5.42
CA ALA A 87 -14.70 1.86 -4.14
C ALA A 87 -13.56 2.89 -4.16
N LEU A 88 -13.37 3.58 -3.03
CA LEU A 88 -12.22 4.46 -2.83
C LEU A 88 -10.96 3.63 -2.53
N LEU A 89 -9.84 4.02 -3.13
CA LEU A 89 -8.58 3.29 -3.02
C LEU A 89 -7.52 4.12 -2.27
N PHE A 90 -6.98 3.56 -1.20
CA PHE A 90 -6.02 4.22 -0.33
C PHE A 90 -4.67 3.50 -0.30
N TYR A 91 -3.61 4.29 -0.19
CA TYR A 91 -2.35 3.87 0.37
C TYR A 91 -2.40 4.09 1.88
N ASN A 92 -2.06 3.11 2.70
CA ASN A 92 -2.14 3.20 4.16
C ASN A 92 -0.77 2.94 4.79
N ASP A 93 -0.34 3.81 5.74
CA ASP A 93 0.93 3.60 6.43
C ASP A 93 0.91 4.19 7.86
N TYR A 94 1.88 3.79 8.66
CA TYR A 94 2.16 4.33 9.99
C TYR A 94 3.32 5.34 9.93
N ALA A 95 3.43 6.18 10.96
CA ALA A 95 4.49 7.19 11.12
C ALA A 95 4.64 8.15 9.91
N GLY A 96 3.56 8.29 9.12
CA GLY A 96 3.45 9.26 8.04
C GLY A 96 2.68 10.52 8.43
N GLU A 97 2.27 10.64 9.71
CA GLU A 97 1.39 11.70 10.19
C GLU A 97 2.05 13.05 10.34
N GLY A 98 3.32 13.06 10.78
CA GLY A 98 4.10 14.27 11.00
C GLY A 98 5.08 14.57 9.87
N LEU A 99 5.97 15.53 10.10
CA LEU A 99 7.04 15.89 9.16
C LEU A 99 8.24 14.96 9.39
N GLY A 100 8.81 14.40 8.31
CA GLY A 100 10.00 13.55 8.38
C GLY A 100 10.24 12.72 7.13
N THR A 101 11.35 11.98 7.12
CA THR A 101 11.81 11.20 5.97
C THR A 101 10.74 10.26 5.42
N LYS A 102 9.99 9.60 6.31
CA LYS A 102 8.95 8.65 5.90
C LYS A 102 7.72 9.36 5.30
N SER A 103 7.26 10.45 5.91
CA SER A 103 6.15 11.24 5.37
C SER A 103 6.50 11.86 4.02
N ASP A 104 7.72 12.38 3.86
CA ASP A 104 8.20 12.91 2.59
C ASP A 104 8.25 11.83 1.50
N ALA A 105 8.69 10.61 1.86
CA ALA A 105 8.72 9.48 0.94
C ALA A 105 7.31 8.98 0.55
N ILE A 106 6.36 8.96 1.50
CA ILE A 106 4.95 8.64 1.23
C ILE A 106 4.36 9.70 0.28
N TYR A 107 4.62 10.98 0.53
CA TYR A 107 4.17 12.06 -0.34
C TYR A 107 4.71 11.89 -1.76
N ALA A 108 6.02 11.66 -1.92
CA ALA A 108 6.67 11.45 -3.21
C ALA A 108 6.11 10.22 -3.95
N LEU A 109 5.87 9.12 -3.22
CA LEU A 109 5.24 7.91 -3.78
C LEU A 109 3.85 8.24 -4.35
N VAL A 110 2.99 8.88 -3.54
CA VAL A 110 1.61 9.19 -3.94
C VAL A 110 1.58 10.20 -5.08
N GLN A 111 2.43 11.22 -5.05
CA GLN A 111 2.58 12.17 -6.16
C GLN A 111 2.96 11.42 -7.46
N GLY A 112 3.95 10.53 -7.40
CA GLY A 112 4.34 9.73 -8.56
C GLY A 112 3.22 8.81 -9.07
N LEU A 113 2.40 8.24 -8.18
CA LEU A 113 1.22 7.46 -8.58
C LEU A 113 0.21 8.33 -9.33
N LEU A 114 -0.10 9.53 -8.84
CA LEU A 114 -1.00 10.47 -9.49
C LEU A 114 -0.48 10.93 -10.86
N GLU A 115 0.82 11.24 -10.97
CA GLU A 115 1.47 11.63 -12.23
C GLU A 115 1.39 10.54 -13.29
N ARG A 116 1.42 9.26 -12.90
CA ARG A 116 1.26 8.10 -13.79
C ARG A 116 -0.20 7.71 -14.04
N GLY A 117 -1.17 8.49 -13.54
CA GLY A 117 -2.60 8.23 -13.70
C GLY A 117 -3.05 6.94 -13.02
N VAL A 118 -2.45 6.61 -11.88
CA VAL A 118 -2.89 5.47 -11.05
C VAL A 118 -4.12 5.88 -10.26
N PRO A 119 -5.16 5.05 -10.19
CA PRO A 119 -6.41 5.37 -9.51
C PRO A 119 -6.25 5.27 -7.98
N ILE A 120 -5.69 6.30 -7.38
CA ILE A 120 -5.57 6.48 -5.94
C ILE A 120 -6.44 7.64 -5.48
N ASN A 121 -7.18 7.47 -4.39
CA ASN A 121 -8.10 8.47 -3.85
C ASN A 121 -7.59 9.14 -2.58
N GLY A 122 -6.65 8.54 -1.86
CA GLY A 122 -6.11 9.13 -0.65
C GLY A 122 -5.04 8.31 0.06
N VAL A 123 -4.60 8.86 1.18
CA VAL A 123 -3.63 8.26 2.10
C VAL A 123 -4.32 7.98 3.42
N GLY A 124 -4.21 6.75 3.93
CA GLY A 124 -4.57 6.38 5.28
C GLY A 124 -3.38 6.58 6.22
N LEU A 125 -3.60 7.30 7.31
CA LEU A 125 -2.63 7.50 8.38
C LEU A 125 -3.05 6.67 9.59
N GLN A 126 -2.25 5.67 9.97
CA GLN A 126 -2.61 4.72 11.04
C GLN A 126 -2.64 5.37 12.43
N MET A 127 -1.97 6.50 12.61
CA MET A 127 -1.96 7.29 13.84
C MET A 127 -1.70 6.46 15.11
N HIS A 128 -0.67 5.62 15.10
CA HIS A 128 -0.27 4.87 16.28
C HIS A 128 0.30 5.79 17.34
N VAL A 129 -0.44 6.01 18.39
CA VAL A 129 -0.06 6.89 19.51
C VAL A 129 0.05 6.11 20.82
N SER A 130 0.84 6.62 21.76
CA SER A 130 0.97 6.05 23.09
C SER A 130 0.88 7.16 24.16
N LEU A 131 0.77 6.79 25.43
CA LEU A 131 0.82 7.75 26.54
C LEU A 131 2.14 8.53 26.64
N ARG A 132 3.19 8.06 25.97
CA ARG A 132 4.54 8.66 25.98
C ARG A 132 4.91 9.33 24.67
N TRP A 133 4.13 9.13 23.61
CA TRP A 133 4.43 9.65 22.29
C TRP A 133 3.17 9.89 21.48
N SER A 134 3.11 11.07 20.86
CA SER A 134 2.17 11.43 19.80
C SER A 134 2.85 12.42 18.86
N PRO A 135 2.48 12.47 17.59
CA PRO A 135 2.96 13.52 16.70
C PRO A 135 2.46 14.88 17.18
N GLN A 136 3.23 15.95 16.90
CA GLN A 136 2.81 17.30 17.27
C GLN A 136 1.66 17.73 16.36
N PRO A 137 0.55 18.28 16.89
CA PRO A 137 -0.61 18.66 16.08
C PRO A 137 -0.28 19.63 14.94
N GLN A 138 0.68 20.57 15.18
CA GLN A 138 1.13 21.50 14.14
C GLN A 138 1.86 20.81 13.00
N ASP A 139 2.63 19.74 13.27
CA ASP A 139 3.36 18.99 12.25
C ASP A 139 2.39 18.15 11.42
N VAL A 140 1.38 17.56 12.07
CA VAL A 140 0.28 16.85 11.37
C VAL A 140 -0.46 17.82 10.47
N ALA A 141 -0.83 19.01 10.97
CA ALA A 141 -1.53 20.00 10.17
C ALA A 141 -0.69 20.56 9.00
N ALA A 142 0.63 20.62 9.16
CA ALA A 142 1.53 21.07 8.09
C ALA A 142 1.79 19.98 7.03
N ASN A 143 1.64 18.70 7.40
CA ASN A 143 1.83 17.56 6.51
C ASN A 143 0.59 17.25 5.66
N MET A 144 -0.60 17.65 6.09
CA MET A 144 -1.88 17.43 5.41
C MET A 144 -2.23 18.55 4.43
#